data_a9b3d59253a8c1f3cadbf8f127e7ee9d
#
_entry.id   a9b3d59253a8c1f3cadbf8f127e7ee9d
#
_cell.length_a   1.000
_cell.length_b   1.000
_cell.length_c   1.000
_cell.angle_alpha   90.00
_cell.angle_beta   90.00
_cell.angle_gamma   90.00
#
_symmetry.space_group_name_H-M   'P 1'
#
loop_
_entity.id
_entity.type
_entity.pdbx_description
1 polymer ?
#
loop_
_entity_poly.entity_id
_entity_poly.type
_entity_poly.pdbx_seq_one_letter_code
_entity_poly.pdbx_strand_id
1 'polypeptide(L)'
;MVPAFWGRRLPNFVVIDADGRRFEYHRDVVSGPTLLIAGGREAEVGRVAVAFRDTANILAFGEALECDGVRSIPDPDDNIRRALFQGEMTDPEVMLADANQRVVARVPLNGPGVAELRAALDALKRPSAQERRAMAPVMLLPNLLDPGLRDRLIQAFEQDNREGTVAILDAQGTPALVEMPDRKRRRDLTLDRRRPLYGDVRTAIAERLMPELWKAWWVDRLRPEAFYVASYEAGRGDFFAAHRDNSLPATANRRIAVSIELNDDYEGGGLVFPEYSDDRWRAPAGGGLAFSCSLLHEAVPVTAGCRYVLLAFLATPD
;
A
#
# COMPACT_ATOMS: atom_id res chain seq x y z
N MET A 1 5.87 13.32 10.91
CA MET A 1 5.92 13.68 9.46
C MET A 1 6.14 12.39 8.68
N VAL A 2 5.37 12.13 7.62
CA VAL A 2 5.57 10.92 6.79
C VAL A 2 6.84 11.10 5.97
N PRO A 3 7.81 10.16 5.98
CA PRO A 3 9.04 10.30 5.22
C PRO A 3 8.80 10.41 3.71
N ALA A 4 9.65 11.13 3.01
CA ALA A 4 9.67 11.08 1.55
C ALA A 4 9.82 9.62 1.09
N PHE A 5 9.07 9.21 0.05
CA PHE A 5 8.95 7.83 -0.45
C PHE A 5 8.21 6.83 0.45
N TRP A 6 7.70 7.20 1.60
CA TRP A 6 6.97 6.26 2.46
C TRP A 6 5.88 5.51 1.67
N GLY A 7 5.88 4.17 1.78
CA GLY A 7 4.98 3.29 1.04
C GLY A 7 5.28 3.16 -0.46
N ARG A 8 6.28 3.87 -1.01
CA ARG A 8 6.69 3.76 -2.43
C ARG A 8 7.76 2.70 -2.59
N ARG A 9 7.76 2.02 -3.72
CA ARG A 9 8.83 1.12 -4.10
C ARG A 9 10.05 1.92 -4.56
N LEU A 10 11.22 1.55 -4.06
CA LEU A 10 12.48 2.14 -4.50
C LEU A 10 12.77 1.78 -5.97
N PRO A 11 13.34 2.70 -6.75
CA PRO A 11 13.76 2.42 -8.11
C PRO A 11 14.87 1.35 -8.13
N ASN A 12 14.95 0.59 -9.21
CA ASN A 12 16.09 -0.29 -9.45
C ASN A 12 17.32 0.54 -9.81
N PHE A 13 18.49 0.08 -9.42
CA PHE A 13 19.78 0.61 -9.87
C PHE A 13 20.78 -0.52 -10.10
N VAL A 14 21.75 -0.25 -10.97
CA VAL A 14 22.81 -1.19 -11.34
C VAL A 14 24.16 -0.49 -11.18
N VAL A 15 25.08 -1.12 -10.46
CA VAL A 15 26.43 -0.61 -10.23
C VAL A 15 27.45 -1.75 -10.32
N ILE A 16 28.72 -1.38 -10.36
CA ILE A 16 29.83 -2.28 -10.01
C ILE A 16 30.12 -2.03 -8.53
N ASP A 17 29.99 -3.04 -7.70
CA ASP A 17 30.24 -2.93 -6.27
C ASP A 17 31.74 -2.80 -5.95
N ALA A 18 32.09 -2.63 -4.68
CA ALA A 18 33.47 -2.47 -4.24
C ALA A 18 34.36 -3.70 -4.56
N ASP A 19 33.74 -4.89 -4.74
CA ASP A 19 34.42 -6.13 -5.13
C ASP A 19 34.61 -6.28 -6.65
N GLY A 20 34.19 -5.28 -7.44
CA GLY A 20 34.25 -5.31 -8.91
C GLY A 20 33.16 -6.15 -9.55
N ARG A 21 32.09 -6.52 -8.82
CA ARG A 21 30.97 -7.35 -9.32
C ARG A 21 29.79 -6.47 -9.72
N ARG A 22 29.09 -6.89 -10.79
CA ARG A 22 27.81 -6.26 -11.16
C ARG A 22 26.76 -6.55 -10.10
N PHE A 23 26.25 -5.51 -9.48
CA PHE A 23 25.18 -5.53 -8.50
C PHE A 23 23.95 -4.83 -9.06
N GLU A 24 22.78 -5.47 -8.93
CA GLU A 24 21.48 -4.95 -9.34
C GLU A 24 20.49 -5.06 -8.17
N TYR A 25 20.03 -3.92 -7.68
CA TYR A 25 19.25 -3.85 -6.42
C TYR A 25 18.04 -4.77 -6.41
N HIS A 26 17.19 -4.71 -7.44
CA HIS A 26 15.96 -5.52 -7.46
C HIS A 26 16.19 -7.02 -7.68
N ARG A 27 17.35 -7.40 -8.17
CA ARG A 27 17.70 -8.81 -8.41
C ARG A 27 18.49 -9.40 -7.25
N ASP A 28 19.45 -8.64 -6.73
CA ASP A 28 20.46 -9.18 -5.81
C ASP A 28 20.09 -8.96 -4.34
N VAL A 29 19.17 -8.04 -4.05
CA VAL A 29 18.57 -7.87 -2.73
C VAL A 29 17.23 -8.56 -2.71
N VAL A 30 17.24 -9.82 -2.29
CA VAL A 30 16.04 -10.67 -2.25
C VAL A 30 15.73 -11.09 -0.82
N SER A 31 14.44 -11.30 -0.56
CA SER A 31 13.94 -12.00 0.62
C SER A 31 14.18 -11.38 2.01
N GLY A 32 14.37 -10.08 2.15
CA GLY A 32 14.50 -9.44 3.47
C GLY A 32 14.31 -7.94 3.44
N PRO A 33 14.09 -7.33 4.60
CA PRO A 33 14.19 -5.89 4.73
C PRO A 33 15.58 -5.40 4.36
N THR A 34 15.68 -4.15 3.92
CA THR A 34 16.95 -3.55 3.52
C THR A 34 17.11 -2.19 4.19
N LEU A 35 18.26 -1.98 4.80
CA LEU A 35 18.72 -0.68 5.25
C LEU A 35 19.61 -0.06 4.16
N LEU A 36 19.25 1.13 3.71
CA LEU A 36 20.01 1.93 2.77
C LEU A 36 20.59 3.10 3.53
N ILE A 37 21.92 3.18 3.62
CA ILE A 37 22.64 4.19 4.42
C ILE A 37 23.27 5.19 3.46
N ALA A 38 22.94 6.46 3.64
CA ALA A 38 23.52 7.55 2.89
C ALA A 38 24.40 8.41 3.80
N GLY A 39 25.71 8.45 3.52
CA GLY A 39 26.71 9.13 4.34
C GLY A 39 27.01 8.37 5.64
N GLY A 40 27.73 9.04 6.53
CA GLY A 40 28.16 8.46 7.81
C GLY A 40 29.60 7.94 7.77
N ARG A 41 30.25 8.02 8.92
CA ARG A 41 31.60 7.46 9.11
C ARG A 41 31.50 5.95 9.34
N GLU A 42 32.57 5.24 9.03
CA GLU A 42 32.62 3.79 9.20
C GLU A 42 32.17 3.30 10.59
N ALA A 43 32.57 4.00 11.65
CA ALA A 43 32.15 3.67 13.01
C ALA A 43 30.63 3.83 13.25
N GLU A 44 29.95 4.72 12.52
CA GLU A 44 28.50 4.92 12.60
C GLU A 44 27.76 3.84 11.83
N VAL A 45 28.21 3.54 10.61
CA VAL A 45 27.70 2.45 9.78
C VAL A 45 27.93 1.10 10.47
N GLY A 46 29.08 0.88 11.07
CA GLY A 46 29.42 -0.33 11.82
C GLY A 46 28.48 -0.57 13.01
N ARG A 47 28.05 0.47 13.73
CA ARG A 47 27.03 0.32 14.79
C ARG A 47 25.69 -0.16 14.25
N VAL A 48 25.27 0.33 13.09
CA VAL A 48 24.06 -0.15 12.42
C VAL A 48 24.23 -1.59 11.96
N ALA A 49 25.38 -1.92 11.37
CA ALA A 49 25.69 -3.28 10.95
C ALA A 49 25.59 -4.27 12.11
N VAL A 50 26.26 -4.00 13.22
CA VAL A 50 26.19 -4.85 14.43
C VAL A 50 24.75 -5.01 14.93
N ALA A 51 23.92 -3.97 14.83
CA ALA A 51 22.55 -4.01 15.33
C ALA A 51 21.59 -4.79 14.42
N PHE A 52 21.84 -4.87 13.10
CA PHE A 52 20.83 -5.31 12.12
C PHE A 52 21.30 -6.36 11.10
N ARG A 53 22.58 -6.72 10.99
CA ARG A 53 23.13 -7.64 9.98
C ARG A 53 22.43 -9.01 9.91
N ASP A 54 21.89 -9.49 11.02
CA ASP A 54 21.20 -10.77 11.09
C ASP A 54 19.72 -10.68 10.69
N THR A 55 19.20 -9.45 10.53
CA THR A 55 17.76 -9.20 10.33
C THR A 55 17.43 -8.39 9.07
N ALA A 56 18.42 -7.71 8.48
CA ALA A 56 18.25 -6.89 7.29
C ALA A 56 19.48 -6.94 6.39
N ASN A 57 19.29 -6.76 5.08
CA ASN A 57 20.37 -6.44 4.16
C ASN A 57 20.85 -4.99 4.42
N ILE A 58 22.14 -4.71 4.35
CA ILE A 58 22.67 -3.38 4.62
C ILE A 58 23.49 -2.91 3.42
N LEU A 59 23.08 -1.82 2.81
CA LEU A 59 23.74 -1.15 1.70
C LEU A 59 24.20 0.24 2.16
N ALA A 60 25.46 0.57 1.99
CA ALA A 60 25.99 1.90 2.28
C ALA A 60 26.50 2.55 0.98
N PHE A 61 26.04 3.77 0.71
CA PHE A 61 26.36 4.54 -0.49
C PHE A 61 27.46 5.56 -0.22
N GLY A 62 28.44 5.63 -1.12
CA GLY A 62 29.53 6.59 -1.06
C GLY A 62 30.90 5.94 -1.25
N GLU A 63 31.89 6.33 -0.42
CA GLU A 63 33.22 5.71 -0.40
C GLU A 63 33.12 4.25 0.10
N ALA A 64 34.08 3.43 -0.33
CA ALA A 64 34.15 2.05 0.11
C ALA A 64 34.36 1.96 1.63
N LEU A 65 33.54 1.19 2.31
CA LEU A 65 33.63 0.93 3.75
C LEU A 65 33.98 -0.55 3.99
N GLU A 66 34.93 -0.79 4.89
CA GLU A 66 35.26 -2.13 5.35
C GLU A 66 34.49 -2.50 6.62
N CYS A 67 33.18 -2.71 6.47
CA CYS A 67 32.30 -3.11 7.56
C CYS A 67 31.70 -4.49 7.31
N ASP A 68 31.88 -5.43 8.25
CA ASP A 68 31.30 -6.76 8.18
C ASP A 68 29.76 -6.70 8.13
N GLY A 69 29.16 -7.40 7.17
CA GLY A 69 27.71 -7.41 6.95
C GLY A 69 27.17 -6.20 6.18
N VAL A 70 28.00 -5.29 5.71
CA VAL A 70 27.63 -4.13 4.90
C VAL A 70 28.12 -4.32 3.47
N ARG A 71 27.24 -4.12 2.49
CA ARG A 71 27.66 -4.00 1.10
C ARG A 71 27.89 -2.53 0.76
N SER A 72 29.11 -2.18 0.47
CA SER A 72 29.46 -0.84 -0.01
C SER A 72 29.07 -0.68 -1.48
N ILE A 73 28.34 0.37 -1.76
CA ILE A 73 27.85 0.74 -3.10
C ILE A 73 28.56 2.03 -3.52
N PRO A 74 29.55 1.96 -4.43
CA PRO A 74 30.22 3.14 -4.94
C PRO A 74 29.25 4.08 -5.64
N ASP A 75 29.21 5.33 -5.24
CA ASP A 75 28.38 6.38 -5.81
C ASP A 75 29.16 7.71 -5.86
N PRO A 76 30.26 7.77 -6.66
CA PRO A 76 31.20 8.90 -6.65
C PRO A 76 30.56 10.23 -7.05
N ASP A 77 29.51 10.19 -7.85
CA ASP A 77 28.78 11.38 -8.32
C ASP A 77 27.52 11.65 -7.50
N ASP A 78 27.26 10.90 -6.44
CA ASP A 78 26.04 10.96 -5.61
C ASP A 78 24.74 10.75 -6.38
N ASN A 79 24.77 10.16 -7.55
CA ASN A 79 23.60 10.02 -8.42
C ASN A 79 22.55 9.09 -7.83
N ILE A 80 22.95 7.95 -7.31
CA ILE A 80 22.05 6.96 -6.70
C ILE A 80 21.51 7.52 -5.39
N ARG A 81 22.38 8.09 -4.55
CA ARG A 81 22.02 8.70 -3.29
C ARG A 81 20.98 9.82 -3.48
N ARG A 82 21.20 10.75 -4.42
CA ARG A 82 20.23 11.81 -4.73
C ARG A 82 18.90 11.27 -5.24
N ALA A 83 18.92 10.23 -6.09
CA ALA A 83 17.72 9.61 -6.61
C ALA A 83 16.90 8.92 -5.52
N LEU A 84 17.57 8.24 -4.57
CA LEU A 84 16.91 7.48 -3.49
C LEU A 84 16.46 8.38 -2.33
N PHE A 85 17.28 9.34 -1.93
CA PHE A 85 17.01 10.13 -0.71
C PHE A 85 16.35 11.48 -1.00
N GLN A 86 16.30 11.94 -2.22
CA GLN A 86 15.66 13.20 -2.69
C GLN A 86 15.84 14.41 -1.73
N GLY A 87 16.63 15.36 -2.15
CA GLY A 87 16.91 16.60 -1.41
C GLY A 87 18.36 16.74 -0.99
N GLU A 88 18.72 17.90 -0.45
CA GLU A 88 20.03 18.15 0.16
C GLU A 88 20.10 17.38 1.48
N MET A 89 21.07 16.48 1.57
CA MET A 89 21.36 15.77 2.81
C MET A 89 22.40 16.56 3.58
N THR A 90 21.99 17.08 4.73
CA THR A 90 22.89 17.77 5.66
C THR A 90 23.55 16.80 6.64
N ASP A 91 22.90 15.71 6.96
CA ASP A 91 23.32 14.71 7.93
C ASP A 91 23.19 13.28 7.36
N PRO A 92 23.99 12.32 7.88
CA PRO A 92 23.81 10.92 7.51
C PRO A 92 22.44 10.37 7.88
N GLU A 93 21.84 9.63 6.94
CA GLU A 93 20.49 9.07 7.10
C GLU A 93 20.43 7.59 6.75
N VAL A 94 19.45 6.90 7.32
CA VAL A 94 19.12 5.51 7.01
C VAL A 94 17.68 5.42 6.54
N MET A 95 17.47 4.72 5.44
CA MET A 95 16.15 4.36 4.93
C MET A 95 15.94 2.87 5.10
N LEU A 96 14.82 2.46 5.69
CA LEU A 96 14.38 1.08 5.78
C LEU A 96 13.38 0.79 4.66
N ALA A 97 13.67 -0.20 3.84
CA ALA A 97 12.73 -0.78 2.89
C ALA A 97 12.31 -2.19 3.35
N ASP A 98 11.04 -2.54 3.12
CA ASP A 98 10.52 -3.89 3.35
C ASP A 98 11.05 -4.90 2.32
N ALA A 99 10.67 -6.18 2.45
CA ALA A 99 11.07 -7.24 1.53
C ALA A 99 10.54 -7.06 0.09
N ASN A 100 9.56 -6.18 -0.12
CA ASN A 100 9.06 -5.75 -1.43
C ASN A 100 9.75 -4.47 -1.92
N GLN A 101 10.80 -4.02 -1.20
CA GLN A 101 11.57 -2.82 -1.53
C GLN A 101 10.75 -1.51 -1.43
N ARG A 102 9.71 -1.49 -0.57
CA ARG A 102 8.90 -0.30 -0.29
C ARG A 102 9.42 0.39 0.97
N VAL A 103 9.56 1.70 0.92
CA VAL A 103 10.07 2.49 2.05
C VAL A 103 9.06 2.50 3.20
N VAL A 104 9.52 2.14 4.39
CA VAL A 104 8.72 2.11 5.61
C VAL A 104 9.20 3.09 6.67
N ALA A 105 10.49 3.43 6.68
CA ALA A 105 11.05 4.43 7.57
C ALA A 105 12.23 5.15 6.92
N ARG A 106 12.48 6.39 7.34
CA ARG A 106 13.68 7.18 7.02
C ARG A 106 14.03 8.01 8.25
N VAL A 107 15.22 7.83 8.76
CA VAL A 107 15.65 8.38 10.04
C VAL A 107 17.09 8.87 9.98
N PRO A 108 17.50 9.83 10.83
CA PRO A 108 18.92 10.19 10.98
C PRO A 108 19.76 9.01 11.48
N LEU A 109 21.01 8.94 11.04
CA LEU A 109 21.99 7.94 11.48
C LEU A 109 22.53 8.29 12.87
N ASN A 110 21.69 8.21 13.90
CA ASN A 110 22.03 8.50 15.29
C ASN A 110 21.35 7.52 16.26
N GLY A 111 21.60 7.62 17.56
CA GLY A 111 21.04 6.72 18.56
C GLY A 111 19.50 6.64 18.55
N PRO A 112 18.75 7.76 18.61
CA PRO A 112 17.29 7.77 18.48
C PRO A 112 16.80 7.17 17.19
N GLY A 113 17.41 7.47 16.03
CA GLY A 113 17.06 6.92 14.74
C GLY A 113 17.25 5.39 14.67
N VAL A 114 18.31 4.84 15.27
CA VAL A 114 18.52 3.38 15.37
C VAL A 114 17.41 2.70 16.18
N ALA A 115 16.92 3.33 17.24
CA ALA A 115 15.80 2.80 18.02
C ALA A 115 14.48 2.81 17.20
N GLU A 116 14.24 3.88 16.44
CA GLU A 116 13.09 3.97 15.53
C GLU A 116 13.14 2.92 14.41
N LEU A 117 14.33 2.70 13.81
CA LEU A 117 14.54 1.61 12.84
C LEU A 117 14.23 0.24 13.42
N ARG A 118 14.64 -0.02 14.67
CA ARG A 118 14.35 -1.29 15.35
C ARG A 118 12.84 -1.51 15.47
N ALA A 119 12.11 -0.51 15.94
CA ALA A 119 10.66 -0.59 16.07
C ALA A 119 9.97 -0.81 14.72
N ALA A 120 10.42 -0.08 13.68
CA ALA A 120 9.90 -0.23 12.32
C ALA A 120 10.19 -1.62 11.73
N LEU A 121 11.40 -2.16 11.96
CA LEU A 121 11.78 -3.50 11.50
C LEU A 121 10.99 -4.60 12.22
N ASP A 122 10.78 -4.46 13.52
CA ASP A 122 9.99 -5.41 14.31
C ASP A 122 8.52 -5.44 13.86
N ALA A 123 8.00 -4.33 13.35
CA ALA A 123 6.66 -4.25 12.77
C ALA A 123 6.54 -4.97 11.41
N LEU A 124 7.66 -5.21 10.70
CA LEU A 124 7.70 -5.91 9.40
C LEU A 124 7.63 -7.45 9.52
N LYS A 125 6.94 -7.98 10.52
CA LYS A 125 6.85 -9.42 10.76
C LYS A 125 6.32 -10.16 9.52
N ARG A 126 7.09 -11.13 9.04
CA ARG A 126 6.62 -12.09 8.03
C ARG A 126 5.74 -13.14 8.70
N PRO A 127 4.59 -13.51 8.09
CA PRO A 127 3.87 -14.69 8.53
C PRO A 127 4.76 -15.93 8.38
N SER A 128 4.60 -16.88 9.29
CA SER A 128 5.27 -18.18 9.20
C SER A 128 4.94 -18.88 7.88
N ALA A 129 5.87 -19.69 7.37
CA ALA A 129 5.64 -20.49 6.18
C ALA A 129 4.41 -21.41 6.37
N GLN A 130 3.50 -21.37 5.41
CA GLN A 130 2.31 -22.21 5.38
C GLN A 130 2.13 -22.78 3.99
N GLU A 131 1.70 -24.04 3.91
CA GLU A 131 1.23 -24.61 2.66
C GLU A 131 -0.13 -24.02 2.30
N ARG A 132 -0.26 -23.47 1.10
CA ARG A 132 -1.51 -22.91 0.57
C ARG A 132 -2.00 -23.78 -0.57
N ARG A 133 -3.19 -24.39 -0.44
CA ARG A 133 -3.80 -25.26 -1.48
C ARG A 133 -4.84 -24.52 -2.30
N ALA A 134 -5.54 -23.57 -1.70
CA ALA A 134 -6.47 -22.68 -2.38
C ALA A 134 -6.41 -21.31 -1.72
N MET A 135 -6.44 -20.24 -2.50
CA MET A 135 -6.45 -18.87 -2.01
C MET A 135 -7.07 -17.97 -3.07
N ALA A 136 -7.93 -17.02 -2.65
CA ALA A 136 -8.44 -16.01 -3.54
C ALA A 136 -7.27 -15.22 -4.15
N PRO A 137 -7.29 -14.89 -5.45
CA PRO A 137 -6.22 -14.12 -6.12
C PRO A 137 -6.33 -12.64 -5.76
N VAL A 138 -6.10 -12.35 -4.48
CA VAL A 138 -6.19 -11.03 -3.87
C VAL A 138 -4.79 -10.58 -3.47
N MET A 139 -4.46 -9.33 -3.78
CA MET A 139 -3.22 -8.70 -3.33
C MET A 139 -3.51 -7.89 -2.06
N LEU A 140 -2.83 -8.20 -0.96
CA LEU A 140 -2.88 -7.43 0.28
C LEU A 140 -1.63 -6.55 0.33
N LEU A 141 -1.84 -5.24 0.43
CA LEU A 141 -0.77 -4.25 0.43
C LEU A 141 -0.85 -3.36 1.67
N PRO A 142 0.19 -3.28 2.49
CA PRO A 142 0.28 -2.30 3.56
C PRO A 142 0.65 -0.91 3.02
N ASN A 143 0.42 0.13 3.82
CA ASN A 143 0.98 1.46 3.62
C ASN A 143 0.64 2.13 2.26
N LEU A 144 -0.61 2.02 1.81
CA LEU A 144 -1.10 2.73 0.62
C LEU A 144 -1.44 4.18 0.93
N LEU A 145 -2.03 4.44 2.12
CA LEU A 145 -2.39 5.79 2.58
C LEU A 145 -1.70 6.09 3.91
N ASP A 146 -1.11 7.26 4.03
CA ASP A 146 -0.55 7.75 5.29
C ASP A 146 -1.65 8.19 6.27
N PRO A 147 -1.34 8.29 7.58
CA PRO A 147 -2.33 8.66 8.59
C PRO A 147 -3.04 9.97 8.30
N GLY A 148 -2.31 11.02 7.89
CA GLY A 148 -2.90 12.33 7.63
C GLY A 148 -3.87 12.34 6.45
N LEU A 149 -3.63 11.53 5.41
CA LEU A 149 -4.56 11.38 4.29
C LEU A 149 -5.81 10.60 4.71
N ARG A 150 -5.67 9.56 5.54
CA ARG A 150 -6.79 8.80 6.09
C ARG A 150 -7.72 9.69 6.93
N ASP A 151 -7.16 10.47 7.85
CA ASP A 151 -7.91 11.38 8.71
C ASP A 151 -8.72 12.40 7.89
N ARG A 152 -8.11 12.98 6.85
CA ARG A 152 -8.81 13.90 5.94
C ARG A 152 -9.94 13.23 5.16
N LEU A 153 -9.79 11.96 4.78
CA LEU A 153 -10.84 11.20 4.08
C LEU A 153 -12.02 10.92 5.00
N ILE A 154 -11.77 10.49 6.24
CA ILE A 154 -12.82 10.28 7.25
C ILE A 154 -13.52 11.61 7.55
N GLN A 155 -12.77 12.69 7.77
CA GLN A 155 -13.35 14.00 8.02
C GLN A 155 -14.23 14.49 6.85
N ALA A 156 -13.79 14.30 5.61
CA ALA A 156 -14.60 14.64 4.44
C ALA A 156 -15.88 13.82 4.37
N PHE A 157 -15.81 12.53 4.70
CA PHE A 157 -16.98 11.65 4.76
C PHE A 157 -17.97 12.09 5.83
N GLU A 158 -17.53 12.44 7.02
CA GLU A 158 -18.39 12.90 8.12
C GLU A 158 -19.14 14.20 7.77
N GLN A 159 -18.58 15.04 6.90
CA GLN A 159 -19.20 16.28 6.46
C GLN A 159 -20.24 16.12 5.36
N ASP A 160 -20.08 15.13 4.46
CA ASP A 160 -20.97 14.93 3.30
C ASP A 160 -20.99 13.45 2.88
N ASN A 161 -21.97 12.72 3.35
CA ASN A 161 -22.19 11.32 2.98
C ASN A 161 -23.67 11.06 2.72
N ARG A 162 -23.99 10.01 1.98
CA ARG A 162 -25.35 9.62 1.59
C ARG A 162 -25.54 8.12 1.70
N GLU A 163 -26.80 7.67 1.73
CA GLU A 163 -27.12 6.25 1.64
C GLU A 163 -26.55 5.67 0.34
N GLY A 164 -25.93 4.50 0.44
CA GLY A 164 -25.32 3.84 -0.68
C GLY A 164 -26.33 3.26 -1.65
N THR A 165 -26.11 3.47 -2.96
CA THR A 165 -26.97 2.94 -4.02
C THR A 165 -26.32 1.75 -4.73
N VAL A 166 -27.16 0.92 -5.37
CA VAL A 166 -26.73 -0.17 -6.27
C VAL A 166 -27.05 0.25 -7.70
N ALA A 167 -26.10 0.04 -8.60
CA ALA A 167 -26.35 0.22 -10.02
C ALA A 167 -27.13 -0.99 -10.56
N ILE A 168 -28.23 -0.72 -11.25
CA ILE A 168 -29.06 -1.74 -11.91
C ILE A 168 -29.38 -1.30 -13.34
N LEU A 169 -29.92 -2.22 -14.14
CA LEU A 169 -30.66 -1.86 -15.36
C LEU A 169 -32.15 -1.85 -15.02
N ASP A 170 -32.83 -0.77 -15.37
CA ASP A 170 -34.28 -0.70 -15.26
C ASP A 170 -34.97 -1.62 -16.28
N ALA A 171 -36.33 -1.64 -16.28
CA ALA A 171 -37.11 -2.48 -17.19
C ALA A 171 -36.90 -2.14 -18.68
N GLN A 172 -36.34 -0.98 -18.97
CA GLN A 172 -35.98 -0.51 -20.33
C GLN A 172 -34.51 -0.76 -20.67
N GLY A 173 -33.72 -1.37 -19.76
CA GLY A 173 -32.29 -1.60 -19.92
C GLY A 173 -31.43 -0.35 -19.70
N THR A 174 -32.00 0.70 -19.09
CA THR A 174 -31.25 1.94 -18.79
C THR A 174 -30.55 1.82 -17.42
N PRO A 175 -29.28 2.23 -17.29
CA PRO A 175 -28.60 2.25 -16.00
C PRO A 175 -29.27 3.21 -15.02
N ALA A 176 -29.59 2.71 -13.82
CA ALA A 176 -30.15 3.47 -12.72
C ALA A 176 -29.41 3.17 -11.40
N LEU A 177 -29.37 4.16 -10.51
CA LEU A 177 -28.84 4.01 -9.15
C LEU A 177 -30.03 3.97 -8.19
N VAL A 178 -30.17 2.86 -7.45
CA VAL A 178 -31.33 2.62 -6.59
C VAL A 178 -30.84 2.17 -5.20
N GLU A 179 -31.48 2.67 -4.16
CA GLU A 179 -31.31 2.14 -2.81
C GLU A 179 -31.95 0.75 -2.73
N MET A 180 -31.15 -0.24 -2.34
CA MET A 180 -31.59 -1.64 -2.16
C MET A 180 -31.08 -2.15 -0.81
N PRO A 181 -31.77 -1.82 0.32
CA PRO A 181 -31.26 -2.13 1.66
C PRO A 181 -31.06 -3.62 1.94
N ASP A 182 -31.77 -4.50 1.21
CA ASP A 182 -31.61 -5.95 1.29
C ASP A 182 -30.33 -6.47 0.56
N ARG A 183 -29.72 -5.63 -0.27
CA ARG A 183 -28.50 -5.97 -1.01
C ARG A 183 -27.30 -5.17 -0.55
N LYS A 184 -27.47 -3.90 -0.23
CA LYS A 184 -26.43 -2.98 0.17
C LYS A 184 -26.97 -2.02 1.23
N ARG A 185 -26.37 -2.04 2.40
CA ARG A 185 -26.59 -1.07 3.46
C ARG A 185 -25.22 -0.51 3.88
N ARG A 186 -24.96 0.73 3.56
CA ARG A 186 -23.80 1.51 3.95
C ARG A 186 -23.98 2.95 3.52
N ARG A 187 -23.14 3.84 4.00
CA ARG A 187 -23.11 5.23 3.53
C ARG A 187 -21.89 5.44 2.65
N ASP A 188 -22.05 6.27 1.62
CA ASP A 188 -21.00 6.56 0.62
C ASP A 188 -20.80 8.07 0.47
N LEU A 189 -19.55 8.50 0.28
CA LEU A 189 -19.13 9.80 -0.25
C LEU A 189 -18.36 9.58 -1.54
N THR A 190 -18.79 10.21 -2.65
CA THR A 190 -17.98 10.28 -3.88
C THR A 190 -17.04 11.48 -3.81
N LEU A 191 -15.74 11.27 -3.97
CA LEU A 191 -14.78 12.37 -3.95
C LEU A 191 -14.90 13.24 -5.21
N ASP A 192 -15.05 14.55 -5.02
CA ASP A 192 -15.09 15.51 -6.12
C ASP A 192 -13.69 15.64 -6.76
N ARG A 193 -13.59 15.33 -8.07
CA ARG A 193 -12.35 15.39 -8.87
C ARG A 193 -11.66 16.76 -8.87
N ARG A 194 -12.39 17.82 -8.57
CA ARG A 194 -11.89 19.20 -8.51
C ARG A 194 -11.25 19.56 -7.17
N ARG A 195 -11.46 18.74 -6.14
CA ARG A 195 -10.92 19.00 -4.80
C ARG A 195 -9.48 18.47 -4.66
N PRO A 196 -8.61 19.15 -3.93
CA PRO A 196 -7.23 18.71 -3.69
C PRO A 196 -7.15 17.29 -3.14
N LEU A 197 -8.07 16.90 -2.24
CA LEU A 197 -8.12 15.57 -1.64
C LEU A 197 -8.19 14.44 -2.69
N TYR A 198 -8.91 14.64 -3.79
CA TYR A 198 -8.94 13.68 -4.90
C TYR A 198 -7.55 13.55 -5.55
N GLY A 199 -6.85 14.68 -5.72
CA GLY A 199 -5.48 14.71 -6.27
C GLY A 199 -4.49 13.93 -5.41
N ASP A 200 -4.58 14.10 -4.08
CA ASP A 200 -3.72 13.42 -3.11
C ASP A 200 -3.95 11.90 -3.14
N VAL A 201 -5.21 11.45 -3.16
CA VAL A 201 -5.57 10.03 -3.30
C VAL A 201 -5.04 9.46 -4.63
N ARG A 202 -5.25 10.18 -5.73
CA ARG A 202 -4.77 9.76 -7.05
C ARG A 202 -3.25 9.60 -7.06
N THR A 203 -2.52 10.50 -6.44
CA THR A 203 -1.06 10.43 -6.31
C THR A 203 -0.65 9.22 -5.50
N ALA A 204 -1.29 8.97 -4.34
CA ALA A 204 -0.99 7.81 -3.51
C ALA A 204 -1.22 6.48 -4.27
N ILE A 205 -2.33 6.36 -5.01
CA ILE A 205 -2.62 5.19 -5.85
C ILE A 205 -1.56 5.03 -6.96
N ALA A 206 -1.23 6.10 -7.67
CA ALA A 206 -0.25 6.06 -8.75
C ALA A 206 1.16 5.66 -8.27
N GLU A 207 1.55 6.12 -7.09
CA GLU A 207 2.91 5.92 -6.59
C GLU A 207 3.09 4.64 -5.76
N ARG A 208 2.02 4.16 -5.10
CA ARG A 208 2.12 3.08 -4.12
C ARG A 208 1.39 1.80 -4.53
N LEU A 209 0.31 1.90 -5.30
CA LEU A 209 -0.46 0.74 -5.76
C LEU A 209 -0.09 0.32 -7.19
N MET A 210 -0.07 1.25 -8.14
CA MET A 210 0.13 0.90 -9.56
C MET A 210 1.43 0.14 -9.83
N PRO A 211 2.58 0.46 -9.20
CA PRO A 211 3.81 -0.32 -9.38
C PRO A 211 3.67 -1.77 -8.88
N GLU A 212 2.88 -2.01 -7.84
CA GLU A 212 2.66 -3.36 -7.31
C GLU A 212 1.72 -4.18 -8.21
N LEU A 213 0.69 -3.56 -8.80
CA LEU A 213 -0.17 -4.19 -9.78
C LEU A 213 0.61 -4.59 -11.04
N TRP A 214 1.46 -3.70 -11.51
CA TRP A 214 2.34 -4.00 -12.65
C TRP A 214 3.30 -5.15 -12.33
N LYS A 215 3.94 -5.12 -11.17
CA LYS A 215 4.86 -6.15 -10.71
C LYS A 215 4.22 -7.54 -10.61
N ALA A 216 3.02 -7.61 -10.03
CA ALA A 216 2.38 -8.89 -9.71
C ALA A 216 1.55 -9.45 -10.86
N TRP A 217 0.87 -8.60 -11.61
CA TRP A 217 -0.12 -9.01 -12.61
C TRP A 217 0.14 -8.46 -14.01
N TRP A 218 1.24 -7.73 -14.20
CA TRP A 218 1.60 -7.12 -15.49
C TRP A 218 0.48 -6.20 -16.05
N VAL A 219 -0.25 -5.54 -15.14
CA VAL A 219 -1.36 -4.67 -15.50
C VAL A 219 -0.87 -3.23 -15.59
N ASP A 220 -1.02 -2.62 -16.75
CA ASP A 220 -0.69 -1.23 -17.01
C ASP A 220 -1.90 -0.44 -17.53
N ARG A 221 -1.72 0.87 -17.73
CA ARG A 221 -2.68 1.79 -18.37
C ARG A 221 -4.07 1.84 -17.75
N LEU A 222 -4.24 1.37 -16.50
CA LEU A 222 -5.49 1.53 -15.78
C LEU A 222 -5.62 2.95 -15.22
N ARG A 223 -6.84 3.45 -15.18
CA ARG A 223 -7.19 4.76 -14.61
C ARG A 223 -8.29 4.58 -13.56
N PRO A 224 -8.23 5.33 -12.46
CA PRO A 224 -9.34 5.34 -11.52
C PRO A 224 -10.58 5.97 -12.17
N GLU A 225 -11.70 5.26 -12.11
CA GLU A 225 -13.02 5.74 -12.54
C GLU A 225 -13.52 6.81 -11.57
N ALA A 226 -13.53 6.48 -10.27
CA ALA A 226 -13.89 7.38 -9.19
C ALA A 226 -13.27 6.87 -7.88
N PHE A 227 -13.27 7.72 -6.86
CA PHE A 227 -12.95 7.35 -5.48
C PHE A 227 -14.18 7.54 -4.60
N TYR A 228 -14.47 6.54 -3.79
CA TYR A 228 -15.56 6.56 -2.83
C TYR A 228 -15.00 6.33 -1.43
N VAL A 229 -15.44 7.13 -0.47
CA VAL A 229 -15.27 6.78 0.94
C VAL A 229 -16.58 6.15 1.39
N ALA A 230 -16.51 4.99 2.02
CA ALA A 230 -17.68 4.28 2.50
C ALA A 230 -17.55 3.96 3.99
N SER A 231 -18.67 3.94 4.71
CA SER A 231 -18.75 3.46 6.08
C SER A 231 -19.63 2.24 6.23
N TYR A 232 -19.23 1.33 7.12
CA TYR A 232 -20.04 0.21 7.58
C TYR A 232 -20.14 0.28 9.10
N GLU A 233 -21.34 0.55 9.62
CA GLU A 233 -21.60 0.76 11.03
C GLU A 233 -22.29 -0.45 11.65
N ALA A 234 -21.78 -0.96 12.77
CA ALA A 234 -22.35 -2.11 13.47
C ALA A 234 -23.81 -1.87 13.92
N GLY A 235 -24.10 -0.67 14.47
CA GLY A 235 -25.43 -0.31 14.95
C GLY A 235 -26.51 -0.28 13.86
N ARG A 236 -26.10 -0.13 12.59
CA ARG A 236 -26.99 -0.17 11.41
C ARG A 236 -27.07 -1.55 10.77
N GLY A 237 -26.18 -2.48 11.14
CA GLY A 237 -26.04 -3.77 10.49
C GLY A 237 -25.61 -3.63 9.03
N ASP A 238 -24.68 -2.71 8.74
CA ASP A 238 -24.25 -2.38 7.38
C ASP A 238 -23.47 -3.55 6.73
N PHE A 239 -23.73 -3.77 5.44
CA PHE A 239 -23.11 -4.82 4.63
C PHE A 239 -23.22 -4.53 3.13
N PHE A 240 -22.53 -5.32 2.32
CA PHE A 240 -22.81 -5.39 0.89
C PHE A 240 -22.79 -6.86 0.46
N ALA A 241 -23.94 -7.38 0.06
CA ALA A 241 -24.10 -8.77 -0.36
C ALA A 241 -23.20 -9.14 -1.54
N ALA A 242 -22.94 -10.42 -1.71
CA ALA A 242 -22.07 -10.95 -2.75
C ALA A 242 -22.41 -10.41 -4.14
N HIS A 243 -21.41 -9.82 -4.80
CA HIS A 243 -21.55 -9.19 -6.12
C HIS A 243 -20.23 -9.19 -6.89
N ARG A 244 -20.30 -8.77 -8.15
CA ARG A 244 -19.15 -8.48 -9.04
C ARG A 244 -19.26 -7.01 -9.48
N ASP A 245 -18.13 -6.31 -9.53
CA ASP A 245 -18.10 -4.86 -9.79
C ASP A 245 -18.26 -4.50 -11.27
N ASN A 246 -18.10 -5.46 -12.18
CA ASN A 246 -18.13 -5.28 -13.63
C ASN A 246 -19.28 -6.03 -14.33
N SER A 247 -20.36 -6.33 -13.61
CA SER A 247 -21.48 -7.12 -14.13
C SER A 247 -22.43 -6.36 -15.06
N LEU A 248 -22.32 -5.04 -15.14
CA LEU A 248 -23.18 -4.20 -15.98
C LEU A 248 -22.41 -3.66 -17.19
N PRO A 249 -23.07 -3.39 -18.33
CA PRO A 249 -22.41 -2.79 -19.50
C PRO A 249 -21.64 -1.51 -19.16
N ALA A 250 -22.20 -0.63 -18.31
CA ALA A 250 -21.56 0.62 -17.89
C ALA A 250 -20.32 0.43 -17.00
N THR A 251 -20.10 -0.75 -16.46
CA THR A 251 -18.96 -1.08 -15.59
C THR A 251 -18.05 -2.17 -16.18
N ALA A 252 -18.34 -2.63 -17.40
CA ALA A 252 -17.64 -3.76 -18.03
C ALA A 252 -16.14 -3.51 -18.28
N ASN A 253 -15.71 -2.24 -18.33
CA ASN A 253 -14.31 -1.85 -18.46
C ASN A 253 -13.53 -1.83 -17.14
N ARG A 254 -14.19 -2.02 -15.98
CA ARG A 254 -13.51 -2.15 -14.68
C ARG A 254 -12.68 -3.43 -14.63
N ARG A 255 -11.43 -3.32 -14.23
CA ARG A 255 -10.48 -4.44 -14.15
C ARG A 255 -10.12 -4.79 -12.72
N ILE A 256 -9.71 -3.80 -11.94
CA ILE A 256 -9.24 -3.99 -10.56
C ILE A 256 -10.12 -3.17 -9.63
N ALA A 257 -10.66 -3.83 -8.62
CA ALA A 257 -11.27 -3.22 -7.45
C ALA A 257 -10.20 -3.04 -6.36
N VAL A 258 -10.29 -1.94 -5.64
CA VAL A 258 -9.39 -1.59 -4.55
C VAL A 258 -10.21 -1.19 -3.34
N SER A 259 -9.92 -1.79 -2.18
CA SER A 259 -10.53 -1.44 -0.90
C SER A 259 -9.42 -1.16 0.11
N ILE A 260 -9.30 0.09 0.57
CA ILE A 260 -8.25 0.52 1.50
C ILE A 260 -8.88 0.88 2.84
N GLU A 261 -8.39 0.27 3.92
CA GLU A 261 -8.86 0.55 5.27
C GLU A 261 -8.41 1.95 5.73
N LEU A 262 -9.33 2.77 6.20
CA LEU A 262 -9.02 4.10 6.73
C LEU A 262 -8.79 4.08 8.25
N ASN A 263 -9.40 3.12 8.95
CA ASN A 263 -9.24 2.90 10.39
C ASN A 263 -9.12 1.41 10.71
N ASP A 264 -8.86 1.07 11.96
CA ASP A 264 -8.77 -0.31 12.47
C ASP A 264 -9.39 -0.50 13.87
N ASP A 265 -10.04 0.53 14.40
CA ASP A 265 -10.73 0.59 15.69
C ASP A 265 -12.18 0.07 15.61
N TYR A 266 -12.39 -1.04 14.90
CA TYR A 266 -13.66 -1.74 14.77
C TYR A 266 -13.48 -3.26 14.81
N GLU A 267 -14.56 -4.01 15.06
CA GLU A 267 -14.56 -5.47 15.06
C GLU A 267 -15.43 -6.05 13.95
N GLY A 268 -15.10 -7.26 13.51
CA GLY A 268 -15.81 -7.90 12.38
C GLY A 268 -15.42 -7.27 11.04
N GLY A 269 -16.39 -7.22 10.11
CA GLY A 269 -16.17 -6.62 8.79
C GLY A 269 -15.17 -7.40 7.92
N GLY A 270 -14.67 -6.74 6.88
CA GLY A 270 -13.74 -7.31 5.89
C GLY A 270 -14.44 -7.75 4.61
N LEU A 271 -13.66 -8.29 3.68
CA LEU A 271 -14.14 -8.87 2.43
C LEU A 271 -14.05 -10.40 2.49
N VAL A 272 -15.05 -11.07 1.93
CA VAL A 272 -15.07 -12.53 1.70
C VAL A 272 -15.17 -12.78 0.20
N PHE A 273 -14.50 -13.83 -0.29
CA PHE A 273 -14.52 -14.28 -1.69
C PHE A 273 -15.12 -15.71 -1.74
N PRO A 274 -16.45 -15.84 -1.80
CA PRO A 274 -17.15 -17.12 -1.58
C PRO A 274 -16.81 -18.22 -2.58
N GLU A 275 -16.26 -17.85 -3.75
CA GLU A 275 -15.77 -18.82 -4.74
C GLU A 275 -14.51 -19.57 -4.30
N TYR A 276 -13.84 -19.09 -3.22
CA TYR A 276 -12.58 -19.63 -2.74
C TYR A 276 -12.64 -20.16 -1.31
N SER A 277 -13.14 -19.33 -0.39
CA SER A 277 -13.28 -19.69 1.03
C SER A 277 -14.12 -18.68 1.78
N ASP A 278 -14.49 -19.00 3.04
CA ASP A 278 -15.11 -18.08 3.99
C ASP A 278 -14.09 -17.20 4.73
N ASP A 279 -12.84 -17.20 4.30
CA ASP A 279 -11.78 -16.37 4.89
C ASP A 279 -12.12 -14.89 4.79
N ARG A 280 -11.93 -14.17 5.88
CA ARG A 280 -12.10 -12.72 5.92
C ARG A 280 -10.79 -12.02 5.61
N TRP A 281 -10.83 -11.20 4.59
CA TRP A 281 -9.70 -10.40 4.14
C TRP A 281 -9.81 -8.98 4.68
N ARG A 282 -8.80 -8.57 5.42
CA ARG A 282 -8.70 -7.23 6.00
C ARG A 282 -7.23 -6.79 6.00
N ALA A 283 -6.97 -5.60 5.51
CA ALA A 283 -5.65 -4.96 5.61
C ALA A 283 -5.55 -4.17 6.94
N PRO A 284 -4.34 -3.86 7.43
CA PRO A 284 -4.19 -2.87 8.48
C PRO A 284 -4.60 -1.48 7.99
N ALA A 285 -4.88 -0.55 8.90
CA ALA A 285 -5.24 0.83 8.55
C ALA A 285 -4.19 1.47 7.64
N GLY A 286 -4.62 2.10 6.55
CA GLY A 286 -3.79 2.63 5.47
C GLY A 286 -3.33 1.59 4.45
N GLY A 287 -3.51 0.30 4.72
CA GLY A 287 -3.34 -0.77 3.75
C GLY A 287 -4.63 -1.11 3.02
N GLY A 288 -4.55 -1.95 2.01
CA GLY A 288 -5.71 -2.31 1.20
C GLY A 288 -5.60 -3.63 0.49
N LEU A 289 -6.71 -4.02 -0.10
CA LEU A 289 -6.88 -5.17 -0.96
C LEU A 289 -7.05 -4.69 -2.41
N ALA A 290 -6.37 -5.35 -3.34
CA ALA A 290 -6.61 -5.19 -4.76
C ALA A 290 -6.97 -6.56 -5.36
N PHE A 291 -8.01 -6.61 -6.18
CA PHE A 291 -8.51 -7.85 -6.77
C PHE A 291 -9.26 -7.58 -8.08
N SER A 292 -9.49 -8.61 -8.87
CA SER A 292 -10.23 -8.47 -10.11
C SER A 292 -11.70 -8.10 -9.84
N CYS A 293 -12.22 -7.10 -10.54
CA CYS A 293 -13.65 -6.73 -10.50
C CYS A 293 -14.59 -7.88 -10.88
N SER A 294 -14.08 -8.93 -11.52
CA SER A 294 -14.84 -10.13 -11.90
C SER A 294 -14.94 -11.17 -10.77
N LEU A 295 -14.22 -11.02 -9.66
CA LEU A 295 -14.35 -11.92 -8.52
C LEU A 295 -15.66 -11.64 -7.77
N LEU A 296 -16.38 -12.72 -7.45
CA LEU A 296 -17.52 -12.63 -6.53
C LEU A 296 -16.97 -12.30 -5.14
N HIS A 297 -17.46 -11.24 -4.55
CA HIS A 297 -17.04 -10.80 -3.22
C HIS A 297 -18.18 -10.12 -2.47
N GLU A 298 -18.06 -10.13 -1.15
CA GLU A 298 -19.02 -9.46 -0.26
C GLU A 298 -18.28 -8.70 0.84
N ALA A 299 -18.88 -7.60 1.31
CA ALA A 299 -18.47 -6.92 2.53
C ALA A 299 -19.35 -7.41 3.68
N VAL A 300 -18.77 -8.19 4.59
CA VAL A 300 -19.49 -8.76 5.72
C VAL A 300 -19.73 -7.72 6.82
N PRO A 301 -20.79 -7.89 7.65
CA PRO A 301 -21.13 -6.93 8.69
C PRO A 301 -20.00 -6.69 9.68
N VAL A 302 -19.87 -5.43 10.10
CA VAL A 302 -19.10 -5.01 11.27
C VAL A 302 -19.88 -5.37 12.52
N THR A 303 -19.20 -5.90 13.54
CA THR A 303 -19.83 -6.36 14.79
C THR A 303 -19.73 -5.35 15.94
N ALA A 304 -18.72 -4.46 15.90
CA ALA A 304 -18.58 -3.33 16.81
C ALA A 304 -17.86 -2.16 16.11
N GLY A 305 -18.23 -0.93 16.45
CA GLY A 305 -17.65 0.29 15.89
C GLY A 305 -18.13 0.61 14.47
N CYS A 306 -17.32 1.37 13.75
CA CYS A 306 -17.58 1.81 12.38
C CYS A 306 -16.30 1.61 11.53
N ARG A 307 -16.42 0.87 10.44
CA ARG A 307 -15.36 0.66 9.46
C ARG A 307 -15.45 1.71 8.37
N TYR A 308 -14.37 2.47 8.16
CA TYR A 308 -14.24 3.39 7.03
C TYR A 308 -13.28 2.81 5.99
N VAL A 309 -13.66 2.88 4.73
CA VAL A 309 -12.85 2.39 3.61
C VAL A 309 -12.83 3.38 2.45
N LEU A 310 -11.69 3.48 1.78
CA LEU A 310 -11.59 4.10 0.46
C LEU A 310 -11.71 3.02 -0.60
N LEU A 311 -12.67 3.19 -1.50
CA LEU A 311 -12.91 2.30 -2.63
C LEU A 311 -12.50 2.98 -3.93
N ALA A 312 -11.86 2.22 -4.81
CA ALA A 312 -11.53 2.66 -6.16
C ALA A 312 -11.76 1.53 -7.17
N PHE A 313 -12.21 1.89 -8.36
CA PHE A 313 -12.27 0.99 -9.50
C PHE A 313 -11.28 1.47 -10.55
N LEU A 314 -10.34 0.61 -10.90
CA LEU A 314 -9.37 0.88 -11.94
C LEU A 314 -9.88 0.25 -13.24
N ALA A 315 -10.12 1.10 -14.23
CA ALA A 315 -10.70 0.73 -15.51
C ALA A 315 -9.72 0.94 -16.66
N THR A 316 -9.90 0.18 -17.75
CA THR A 316 -9.23 0.49 -19.02
C THR A 316 -9.75 1.80 -19.55
N PRO A 317 -8.90 2.66 -20.15
CA PRO A 317 -9.39 3.78 -20.95
C PRO A 317 -10.28 3.27 -22.10
N ASP A 318 -11.31 4.03 -22.42
CA ASP A 318 -12.13 3.81 -23.62
C ASP A 318 -11.30 3.98 -24.88
#